data_8728e6278d59818fddf5ab979213ae62
#
_entry.id   8728e6278d59818fddf5ab979213ae62
#
_cell.length_a   1.000
_cell.length_b   1.000
_cell.length_c   1.000
_cell.angle_alpha   90.00
_cell.angle_beta   90.00
_cell.angle_gamma   90.00
#
_symmetry.space_group_name_H-M   'P 1'
#
loop_
_entity.id
_entity.type
_entity.pdbx_description
1 polymer ?
#
loop_
_entity_poly.entity_id
_entity_poly.type
_entity_poly.pdbx_seq_one_letter_code
_entity_poly.pdbx_strand_id
1 'polypeptide(L)'
;MKIYIDEVGRWPLAGEMRIGIIIWEEKGSRGDTSLFQDSKKLTEKQRENAYQHIQNLLSEQLISWGSWSVEPAIIDQYWVTRSLNIAITKGLYQIFCKFLNIKPKKKIRIDDVKKLLATWEEKKSDQITLIIDGKQDFWLSKELRIRSQTIIDGDAELMQISMASILAKVTRDHIMSDWDKKFPEYGFAKHKGYGTKAHYQAIEKIWLCPLHRKLFLKKIIGIYEISPFDIKNPLP
;
A
#
# COMPACT_ATOMS: atom_id res chain seq x y z
N MET A 1 4.54 -16.14 -12.45
CA MET A 1 4.65 -14.66 -12.28
C MET A 1 4.82 -14.30 -10.81
N LYS A 2 5.79 -13.44 -10.47
CA LYS A 2 5.99 -12.93 -9.10
C LYS A 2 5.47 -11.50 -9.00
N ILE A 3 4.75 -11.21 -7.92
CA ILE A 3 4.16 -9.90 -7.62
C ILE A 3 4.73 -9.47 -6.27
N TYR A 4 5.47 -8.37 -6.26
CA TYR A 4 6.17 -7.86 -5.09
C TYR A 4 5.36 -6.74 -4.45
N ILE A 5 5.19 -6.78 -3.14
CA ILE A 5 4.28 -5.91 -2.39
C ILE A 5 4.97 -5.41 -1.12
N ASP A 6 4.86 -4.11 -0.89
CA ASP A 6 5.20 -3.47 0.39
C ASP A 6 4.16 -2.41 0.73
N GLU A 7 4.11 -1.99 1.99
CA GLU A 7 3.18 -1.00 2.48
C GLU A 7 3.85 0.13 3.28
N VAL A 8 3.18 1.27 3.32
CA VAL A 8 3.56 2.42 4.13
C VAL A 8 2.36 3.00 4.88
N GLY A 9 2.63 3.60 6.02
CA GLY A 9 1.60 4.31 6.77
C GLY A 9 0.71 3.40 7.62
N ARG A 10 1.23 2.29 8.17
CA ARG A 10 0.47 1.43 9.11
C ARG A 10 0.14 2.14 10.42
N TRP A 11 1.08 2.90 10.98
CA TRP A 11 1.02 3.43 12.35
C TRP A 11 0.81 4.94 12.52
N PRO A 12 0.76 5.78 11.47
CA PRO A 12 0.41 7.18 11.62
C PRO A 12 -0.97 7.38 12.25
N LEU A 13 -1.11 8.48 12.99
CA LEU A 13 -2.38 8.93 13.58
C LEU A 13 -3.33 9.51 12.53
N ALA A 14 -2.80 9.95 11.38
CA ALA A 14 -3.58 10.56 10.31
C ALA A 14 -3.09 10.15 8.93
N GLY A 15 -3.98 10.27 7.95
CA GLY A 15 -3.74 9.97 6.54
C GLY A 15 -3.99 8.52 6.18
N GLU A 16 -3.98 8.27 4.89
CA GLU A 16 -4.19 6.94 4.31
C GLU A 16 -3.05 5.97 4.62
N MET A 17 -3.35 4.69 4.54
CA MET A 17 -2.34 3.64 4.41
C MET A 17 -2.23 3.25 2.95
N ARG A 18 -1.02 3.03 2.46
CA ARG A 18 -0.77 2.82 1.03
C ARG A 18 0.10 1.60 0.79
N ILE A 19 -0.18 0.89 -0.29
CA ILE A 19 0.62 -0.22 -0.79
C ILE A 19 1.28 0.16 -2.11
N GLY A 20 2.46 -0.41 -2.37
CA GLY A 20 3.10 -0.49 -3.67
C GLY A 20 3.07 -1.93 -4.18
N ILE A 21 2.80 -2.10 -5.45
CA ILE A 21 2.84 -3.39 -6.14
C ILE A 21 3.76 -3.26 -7.35
N ILE A 22 4.72 -4.17 -7.46
CA ILE A 22 5.63 -4.29 -8.61
C ILE A 22 5.47 -5.68 -9.22
N ILE A 23 5.27 -5.73 -10.52
CA ILE A 23 5.36 -6.94 -11.31
C ILE A 23 6.54 -6.79 -12.24
N TRP A 24 7.53 -7.66 -12.04
CA TRP A 24 8.77 -7.64 -12.81
C TRP A 24 8.73 -8.75 -13.87
N GLU A 25 8.87 -8.39 -15.14
CA GLU A 25 9.05 -9.34 -16.22
C GLU A 25 10.55 -9.56 -16.47
N GLU A 26 11.02 -10.80 -16.37
CA GLU A 26 12.47 -11.14 -16.46
C GLU A 26 13.11 -10.84 -17.85
N LYS A 27 12.34 -10.34 -18.81
CA LYS A 27 12.73 -10.17 -20.22
C LYS A 27 13.42 -8.85 -20.56
N GLY A 28 13.77 -8.02 -19.59
CA GLY A 28 14.41 -6.72 -19.84
C GLY A 28 15.86 -6.65 -19.36
N SER A 29 16.68 -5.81 -19.99
CA SER A 29 17.98 -5.43 -19.45
C SER A 29 17.76 -4.86 -18.04
N ARG A 30 18.54 -5.35 -17.09
CA ARG A 30 18.52 -4.80 -15.72
C ARG A 30 19.05 -3.37 -15.81
N GLY A 31 18.16 -2.39 -15.72
CA GLY A 31 18.55 -1.00 -15.51
C GLY A 31 19.43 -0.85 -14.27
N ASP A 32 19.95 0.33 -14.01
CA ASP A 32 20.76 0.59 -12.82
C ASP A 32 19.99 0.24 -11.53
N THR A 33 20.36 -0.90 -10.95
CA THR A 33 19.71 -1.44 -9.74
C THR A 33 20.26 -0.79 -8.46
N SER A 34 21.33 -0.01 -8.55
CA SER A 34 21.98 0.65 -7.40
C SER A 34 21.08 1.68 -6.70
N LEU A 35 20.10 2.22 -7.44
CA LEU A 35 19.10 3.17 -6.95
C LEU A 35 18.05 2.54 -6.00
N PHE A 36 17.94 1.22 -5.99
CA PHE A 36 16.91 0.49 -5.23
C PHE A 36 17.48 -0.30 -4.06
N GLN A 37 18.44 0.31 -3.35
CA GLN A 37 18.90 -0.21 -2.07
C GLN A 37 17.84 0.04 -1.00
N ASP A 38 18.05 -0.51 0.20
CA ASP A 38 17.19 -0.34 1.39
C ASP A 38 16.52 1.05 1.42
N SER A 39 15.22 1.07 1.19
CA SER A 39 14.41 2.31 1.05
C SER A 39 14.50 3.21 2.29
N LYS A 40 14.78 2.63 3.45
CA LYS A 40 14.89 3.32 4.74
C LYS A 40 16.20 4.09 4.88
N LYS A 41 17.25 3.68 4.16
CA LYS A 41 18.57 4.36 4.14
C LYS A 41 18.62 5.52 3.15
N LEU A 42 17.70 5.60 2.21
CA LEU A 42 17.66 6.67 1.23
C LEU A 42 17.19 7.98 1.86
N THR A 43 17.82 9.08 1.49
CA THR A 43 17.30 10.43 1.74
C THR A 43 16.04 10.68 0.94
N GLU A 44 15.26 11.72 1.28
CA GLU A 44 14.04 12.08 0.55
C GLU A 44 14.34 12.34 -0.95
N LYS A 45 15.42 13.07 -1.25
CA LYS A 45 15.87 13.33 -2.63
C LYS A 45 16.24 12.05 -3.38
N GLN A 46 16.94 11.13 -2.74
CA GLN A 46 17.30 9.85 -3.35
C GLN A 46 16.07 8.99 -3.62
N ARG A 47 15.09 8.97 -2.69
CA ARG A 47 13.81 8.28 -2.92
C ARG A 47 13.02 8.88 -4.08
N GLU A 48 13.01 10.21 -4.21
CA GLU A 48 12.36 10.88 -5.33
C GLU A 48 13.01 10.51 -6.67
N ASN A 49 14.35 10.50 -6.74
CA ASN A 49 15.06 10.08 -7.94
C ASN A 49 14.76 8.60 -8.29
N ALA A 50 14.76 7.71 -7.30
CA ALA A 50 14.41 6.31 -7.48
C ALA A 50 12.95 6.16 -7.95
N TYR A 51 12.02 6.94 -7.40
CA TYR A 51 10.64 6.98 -7.84
C TYR A 51 10.51 7.38 -9.32
N GLN A 52 11.20 8.43 -9.76
CA GLN A 52 11.22 8.83 -11.17
C GLN A 52 11.77 7.72 -12.07
N HIS A 53 12.80 7.00 -11.61
CA HIS A 53 13.34 5.88 -12.36
C HIS A 53 12.31 4.72 -12.49
N ILE A 54 11.54 4.43 -11.44
CA ILE A 54 10.42 3.46 -11.50
C ILE A 54 9.40 3.90 -12.57
N GLN A 55 9.07 5.18 -12.66
CA GLN A 55 8.16 5.73 -13.67
C GLN A 55 8.71 5.51 -15.10
N ASN A 56 10.01 5.69 -15.29
CA ASN A 56 10.66 5.45 -16.60
C ASN A 56 10.59 3.97 -16.98
N LEU A 57 10.93 3.05 -16.06
CA LEU A 57 10.81 1.60 -16.31
C LEU A 57 9.39 1.18 -16.70
N LEU A 58 8.37 1.83 -16.13
CA LEU A 58 6.98 1.62 -16.53
C LEU A 58 6.73 2.10 -17.97
N SER A 59 7.22 3.29 -18.33
CA SER A 59 7.05 3.85 -19.69
C SER A 59 7.73 2.99 -20.76
N GLU A 60 8.83 2.34 -20.41
CA GLU A 60 9.55 1.37 -21.24
C GLU A 60 8.92 -0.02 -21.22
N GLN A 61 7.83 -0.22 -20.51
CA GLN A 61 7.12 -1.51 -20.37
C GLN A 61 7.96 -2.66 -19.75
N LEU A 62 9.01 -2.33 -19.04
CA LEU A 62 9.89 -3.31 -18.38
C LEU A 62 9.29 -3.84 -17.07
N ILE A 63 8.39 -3.08 -16.49
CA ILE A 63 7.65 -3.44 -15.27
C ILE A 63 6.19 -3.04 -15.40
N SER A 64 5.35 -3.69 -14.62
CA SER A 64 4.01 -3.18 -14.29
C SER A 64 3.96 -2.86 -12.82
N TRP A 65 3.36 -1.74 -12.47
CA TRP A 65 3.28 -1.31 -11.08
C TRP A 65 1.98 -0.57 -10.78
N GLY A 66 1.73 -0.40 -9.51
CA GLY A 66 0.65 0.44 -9.03
C GLY A 66 0.76 0.72 -7.55
N SER A 67 0.06 1.75 -7.12
CA SER A 67 -0.07 2.10 -5.72
C SER A 67 -1.53 2.32 -5.37
N TRP A 68 -2.01 1.63 -4.35
CA TRP A 68 -3.40 1.73 -3.86
C TRP A 68 -3.42 2.08 -2.39
N SER A 69 -4.48 2.75 -2.00
CA SER A 69 -4.64 3.18 -0.61
C SER A 69 -5.97 2.75 -0.02
N VAL A 70 -6.00 2.80 1.30
CA VAL A 70 -7.22 2.80 2.09
C VAL A 70 -7.25 4.04 2.98
N GLU A 71 -8.42 4.68 2.99
CA GLU A 71 -8.66 5.89 3.75
C GLU A 71 -8.76 5.61 5.27
N PRO A 72 -8.57 6.64 6.10
CA PRO A 72 -8.69 6.53 7.56
C PRO A 72 -9.98 5.85 8.03
N ALA A 73 -11.11 6.17 7.42
CA ALA A 73 -12.41 5.58 7.78
C ALA A 73 -12.43 4.05 7.60
N ILE A 74 -11.79 3.53 6.53
CA ILE A 74 -11.68 2.08 6.30
C ILE A 74 -10.75 1.44 7.35
N ILE A 75 -9.66 2.13 7.73
CA ILE A 75 -8.75 1.66 8.78
C ILE A 75 -9.47 1.59 10.13
N ASP A 76 -10.27 2.61 10.45
CA ASP A 76 -11.07 2.65 11.67
C ASP A 76 -12.12 1.53 11.71
N GLN A 77 -12.71 1.21 10.55
CA GLN A 77 -13.74 0.17 10.43
C GLN A 77 -13.16 -1.25 10.46
N TYR A 78 -12.06 -1.51 9.74
CA TYR A 78 -11.57 -2.87 9.50
C TYR A 78 -10.20 -3.18 10.11
N TRP A 79 -9.59 -2.25 10.83
CA TRP A 79 -8.24 -2.36 11.35
C TRP A 79 -7.16 -2.48 10.26
N VAL A 80 -5.91 -2.30 10.68
CA VAL A 80 -4.73 -2.24 9.79
C VAL A 80 -4.61 -3.48 8.89
N THR A 81 -4.65 -4.67 9.48
CA THR A 81 -4.42 -5.92 8.75
C THR A 81 -5.49 -6.18 7.68
N ARG A 82 -6.77 -6.00 8.03
CA ARG A 82 -7.86 -6.18 7.06
C ARG A 82 -7.87 -5.09 5.99
N SER A 83 -7.53 -3.87 6.37
CA SER A 83 -7.39 -2.74 5.43
C SER A 83 -6.27 -2.97 4.42
N LEU A 84 -5.14 -3.58 4.83
CA LEU A 84 -4.07 -3.99 3.92
C LEU A 84 -4.55 -5.06 2.94
N ASN A 85 -5.25 -6.09 3.44
CA ASN A 85 -5.85 -7.10 2.57
C ASN A 85 -6.78 -6.45 1.52
N ILE A 86 -7.63 -5.51 1.93
CA ILE A 86 -8.54 -4.77 1.02
C ILE A 86 -7.74 -3.99 -0.03
N ALA A 87 -6.69 -3.25 0.38
CA ALA A 87 -5.86 -2.48 -0.55
C ALA A 87 -5.17 -3.38 -1.59
N ILE A 88 -4.54 -4.46 -1.14
CA ILE A 88 -3.85 -5.42 -2.01
C ILE A 88 -4.82 -6.08 -2.97
N THR A 89 -5.97 -6.55 -2.46
CA THR A 89 -7.01 -7.19 -3.28
C THR A 89 -7.54 -6.26 -4.36
N LYS A 90 -7.80 -4.99 -4.03
CA LYS A 90 -8.23 -3.96 -5.00
C LYS A 90 -7.13 -3.66 -6.02
N GLY A 91 -5.87 -3.57 -5.57
CA GLY A 91 -4.73 -3.35 -6.45
C GLY A 91 -4.53 -4.47 -7.46
N LEU A 92 -4.54 -5.71 -6.99
CA LEU A 92 -4.47 -6.89 -7.86
C LEU A 92 -5.63 -6.91 -8.87
N TYR A 93 -6.86 -6.65 -8.41
CA TYR A 93 -8.02 -6.58 -9.30
C TYR A 93 -7.79 -5.60 -10.46
N GLN A 94 -7.36 -4.38 -10.19
CA GLN A 94 -7.16 -3.36 -11.21
C GLN A 94 -6.03 -3.73 -12.19
N ILE A 95 -4.91 -4.26 -11.68
CA ILE A 95 -3.80 -4.72 -12.51
C ILE A 95 -4.27 -5.83 -13.47
N PHE A 96 -4.97 -6.85 -12.96
CA PHE A 96 -5.41 -7.96 -13.79
C PHE A 96 -6.54 -7.59 -14.73
N CYS A 97 -7.40 -6.65 -14.38
CA CYS A 97 -8.34 -6.06 -15.34
C CYS A 97 -7.59 -5.43 -16.54
N LYS A 98 -6.51 -4.69 -16.26
CA LYS A 98 -5.67 -4.10 -17.32
C LYS A 98 -5.00 -5.18 -18.19
N PHE A 99 -4.39 -6.19 -17.57
CA PHE A 99 -3.71 -7.28 -18.29
C PHE A 99 -4.65 -8.10 -19.18
N LEU A 100 -5.88 -8.30 -18.74
CA LEU A 100 -6.89 -9.07 -19.47
C LEU A 100 -7.79 -8.22 -20.37
N ASN A 101 -7.55 -6.90 -20.41
CA ASN A 101 -8.38 -5.92 -21.13
C ASN A 101 -9.85 -5.99 -20.72
N ILE A 102 -10.10 -6.08 -19.42
CA ILE A 102 -11.45 -6.16 -18.83
C ILE A 102 -11.77 -4.82 -18.17
N LYS A 103 -12.98 -4.30 -18.43
CA LYS A 103 -13.45 -3.07 -17.78
C LYS A 103 -13.69 -3.31 -16.28
N PRO A 104 -13.06 -2.52 -15.37
CA PRO A 104 -13.25 -2.71 -13.94
C PRO A 104 -14.68 -2.42 -13.49
N LYS A 105 -15.18 -3.23 -12.54
CA LYS A 105 -16.47 -2.99 -11.87
C LYS A 105 -16.33 -1.93 -10.80
N LYS A 106 -17.40 -1.18 -10.50
CA LYS A 106 -17.45 -0.24 -9.37
C LYS A 106 -17.39 -0.95 -8.00
N LYS A 107 -18.12 -2.07 -7.86
CA LYS A 107 -18.08 -2.92 -6.66
C LYS A 107 -17.32 -4.20 -6.97
N ILE A 108 -16.29 -4.48 -6.19
CA ILE A 108 -15.40 -5.63 -6.37
C ILE A 108 -15.69 -6.63 -5.26
N ARG A 109 -15.90 -7.89 -5.62
CA ARG A 109 -15.97 -9.02 -4.69
C ARG A 109 -14.70 -9.83 -4.77
N ILE A 110 -14.36 -10.54 -3.70
CA ILE A 110 -13.18 -11.41 -3.68
C ILE A 110 -13.21 -12.46 -4.81
N ASP A 111 -14.39 -12.96 -5.16
CA ASP A 111 -14.56 -13.92 -6.26
C ASP A 111 -14.33 -13.32 -7.64
N ASP A 112 -14.53 -12.02 -7.83
CA ASP A 112 -14.15 -11.34 -9.07
C ASP A 112 -12.62 -11.37 -9.23
N VAL A 113 -11.89 -11.16 -8.14
CA VAL A 113 -10.42 -11.21 -8.14
C VAL A 113 -9.92 -12.62 -8.41
N LYS A 114 -10.47 -13.63 -7.71
CA LYS A 114 -10.12 -15.05 -7.95
C LYS A 114 -10.30 -15.45 -9.40
N LYS A 115 -11.42 -15.06 -10.03
CA LYS A 115 -11.68 -15.35 -11.45
C LYS A 115 -10.64 -14.73 -12.36
N LEU A 116 -10.26 -13.47 -12.12
CA LEU A 116 -9.23 -12.80 -12.93
C LEU A 116 -7.87 -13.50 -12.81
N LEU A 117 -7.47 -13.84 -11.57
CA LEU A 117 -6.20 -14.52 -11.31
C LEU A 117 -6.16 -15.89 -12.01
N ALA A 118 -7.21 -16.72 -11.84
CA ALA A 118 -7.33 -18.01 -12.50
C ALA A 118 -7.33 -17.89 -14.03
N THR A 119 -8.09 -16.93 -14.59
CA THR A 119 -8.10 -16.69 -16.05
C THR A 119 -6.73 -16.31 -16.58
N TRP A 120 -5.95 -15.54 -15.79
CA TRP A 120 -4.60 -15.17 -16.20
C TRP A 120 -3.65 -16.37 -16.13
N GLU A 121 -3.70 -17.18 -15.07
CA GLU A 121 -2.88 -18.41 -14.92
C GLU A 121 -3.15 -19.40 -16.05
N GLU A 122 -4.42 -19.62 -16.40
CA GLU A 122 -4.79 -20.47 -17.55
C GLU A 122 -4.23 -19.93 -18.88
N LYS A 123 -4.40 -18.64 -19.14
CA LYS A 123 -3.93 -18.04 -20.39
C LYS A 123 -2.41 -18.03 -20.57
N LYS A 124 -1.68 -17.91 -19.47
CA LYS A 124 -0.21 -17.79 -19.47
C LYS A 124 0.51 -19.10 -19.12
N SER A 125 -0.22 -20.12 -18.66
CA SER A 125 0.32 -21.38 -18.14
C SER A 125 1.40 -21.14 -17.07
N ASP A 126 1.21 -20.10 -16.24
CA ASP A 126 2.17 -19.67 -15.22
C ASP A 126 1.44 -19.36 -13.92
N GLN A 127 2.03 -19.75 -12.80
CA GLN A 127 1.45 -19.57 -11.47
C GLN A 127 1.79 -18.20 -10.90
N ILE A 128 0.81 -17.60 -10.22
CA ILE A 128 1.00 -16.33 -9.50
C ILE A 128 1.52 -16.62 -8.10
N THR A 129 2.58 -15.90 -7.72
CA THR A 129 3.11 -15.91 -6.36
C THR A 129 3.24 -14.48 -5.86
N LEU A 130 2.62 -14.17 -4.72
CA LEU A 130 2.82 -12.90 -4.02
C LEU A 130 4.10 -12.98 -3.18
N ILE A 131 4.94 -11.97 -3.28
CA ILE A 131 6.13 -11.77 -2.45
C ILE A 131 5.89 -10.52 -1.64
N ILE A 132 5.75 -10.65 -0.33
CA ILE A 132 5.24 -9.59 0.55
C ILE A 132 6.29 -9.26 1.60
N ASP A 133 6.59 -7.97 1.81
CA ASP A 133 7.44 -7.55 2.92
C ASP A 133 6.82 -7.88 4.28
N GLY A 134 7.67 -8.29 5.23
CA GLY A 134 7.28 -8.55 6.61
C GLY A 134 6.93 -10.01 6.92
N LYS A 135 6.09 -10.22 7.94
CA LYS A 135 5.81 -11.55 8.53
C LYS A 135 4.42 -12.12 8.18
N GLN A 136 3.57 -11.35 7.52
CA GLN A 136 2.17 -11.69 7.33
C GLN A 136 1.75 -11.51 5.87
N ASP A 137 1.01 -12.47 5.35
CA ASP A 137 0.40 -12.40 4.01
C ASP A 137 -1.02 -11.81 4.02
N PHE A 138 -1.47 -11.30 5.16
CA PHE A 138 -2.79 -10.68 5.35
C PHE A 138 -3.96 -11.56 4.90
N TRP A 139 -3.84 -12.90 5.07
CA TRP A 139 -4.80 -13.94 4.61
C TRP A 139 -5.00 -14.03 3.10
N LEU A 140 -4.15 -13.39 2.30
CA LEU A 140 -4.29 -13.32 0.83
C LEU A 140 -4.19 -14.69 0.17
N SER A 141 -3.23 -15.54 0.60
CA SER A 141 -3.07 -16.88 0.06
C SER A 141 -4.34 -17.72 0.22
N LYS A 142 -4.95 -17.68 1.41
CA LYS A 142 -6.19 -18.40 1.72
C LYS A 142 -7.40 -17.80 0.97
N GLU A 143 -7.54 -16.48 1.00
CA GLU A 143 -8.70 -15.80 0.41
C GLU A 143 -8.67 -15.79 -1.11
N LEU A 144 -7.51 -15.60 -1.73
CA LEU A 144 -7.36 -15.55 -3.19
C LEU A 144 -7.03 -16.92 -3.81
N ARG A 145 -6.66 -17.91 -3.01
CA ARG A 145 -6.23 -19.25 -3.44
C ARG A 145 -4.99 -19.22 -4.34
N ILE A 146 -4.04 -18.35 -4.01
CA ILE A 146 -2.77 -18.21 -4.71
C ILE A 146 -1.60 -18.44 -3.75
N ARG A 147 -0.40 -18.62 -4.30
CA ARG A 147 0.82 -18.75 -3.49
C ARG A 147 1.20 -17.39 -2.91
N SER A 148 1.70 -17.39 -1.67
CA SER A 148 2.36 -16.23 -1.07
C SER A 148 3.64 -16.66 -0.36
N GLN A 149 4.60 -15.73 -0.33
CA GLN A 149 5.83 -15.81 0.43
C GLN A 149 6.02 -14.47 1.15
N THR A 150 6.33 -14.52 2.42
CA THR A 150 6.67 -13.34 3.21
C THR A 150 8.18 -13.28 3.42
N ILE A 151 8.76 -12.08 3.35
CA ILE A 151 10.20 -11.86 3.50
C ILE A 151 10.37 -10.73 4.52
N ILE A 152 11.06 -11.04 5.62
CA ILE A 152 11.36 -10.04 6.65
C ILE A 152 12.46 -9.14 6.12
N ASP A 153 12.29 -7.80 6.27
CA ASP A 153 13.20 -6.80 5.74
C ASP A 153 13.46 -6.95 4.23
N GLY A 154 12.41 -7.36 3.50
CA GLY A 154 12.48 -7.66 2.08
C GLY A 154 12.89 -6.46 1.23
N ASP A 155 12.64 -5.24 1.67
CA ASP A 155 13.09 -4.00 1.03
C ASP A 155 14.63 -3.85 1.05
N ALA A 156 15.32 -4.50 1.99
CA ALA A 156 16.78 -4.59 2.02
C ALA A 156 17.33 -5.77 1.20
N GLU A 157 16.56 -6.85 1.04
CA GLU A 157 16.99 -8.08 0.38
C GLU A 157 16.63 -8.16 -1.10
N LEU A 158 15.45 -7.65 -1.48
CA LEU A 158 14.92 -7.74 -2.84
C LEU A 158 14.63 -6.36 -3.43
N MET A 159 15.33 -6.04 -4.50
CA MET A 159 15.15 -4.80 -5.26
C MET A 159 13.68 -4.50 -5.59
N GLN A 160 12.90 -5.51 -5.98
CA GLN A 160 11.51 -5.34 -6.36
C GLN A 160 10.62 -4.97 -5.17
N ILE A 161 10.94 -5.46 -3.94
CA ILE A 161 10.25 -5.03 -2.72
C ILE A 161 10.67 -3.60 -2.38
N SER A 162 11.97 -3.26 -2.50
CA SER A 162 12.44 -1.89 -2.32
C SER A 162 11.74 -0.92 -3.29
N MET A 163 11.57 -1.29 -4.55
CA MET A 163 10.80 -0.49 -5.51
C MET A 163 9.33 -0.31 -5.08
N ALA A 164 8.68 -1.36 -4.58
CA ALA A 164 7.32 -1.28 -4.06
C ALA A 164 7.23 -0.35 -2.84
N SER A 165 8.21 -0.43 -1.94
CA SER A 165 8.37 0.44 -0.77
C SER A 165 8.51 1.92 -1.18
N ILE A 166 9.44 2.22 -2.09
CA ILE A 166 9.68 3.58 -2.61
C ILE A 166 8.41 4.13 -3.27
N LEU A 167 7.75 3.32 -4.11
CA LEU A 167 6.51 3.70 -4.77
C LEU A 167 5.41 4.09 -3.77
N ALA A 168 5.18 3.26 -2.77
CA ALA A 168 4.19 3.52 -1.73
C ALA A 168 4.57 4.76 -0.91
N LYS A 169 5.84 4.86 -0.50
CA LYS A 169 6.36 5.91 0.39
C LYS A 169 6.30 7.28 -0.28
N VAL A 170 6.87 7.43 -1.48
CA VAL A 170 6.91 8.73 -2.17
C VAL A 170 5.51 9.21 -2.50
N THR A 171 4.66 8.32 -3.03
CA THR A 171 3.27 8.67 -3.33
C THR A 171 2.52 9.15 -2.08
N ARG A 172 2.69 8.45 -0.94
CA ARG A 172 2.05 8.85 0.31
C ARG A 172 2.58 10.18 0.84
N ASP A 173 3.89 10.40 0.77
CA ASP A 173 4.51 11.63 1.25
C ASP A 173 4.04 12.85 0.46
N HIS A 174 3.86 12.74 -0.86
CA HIS A 174 3.25 13.77 -1.71
C HIS A 174 1.82 14.08 -1.27
N ILE A 175 0.99 13.05 -1.07
CA ILE A 175 -0.40 13.21 -0.62
C ILE A 175 -0.46 13.88 0.75
N MET A 176 0.39 13.52 1.69
CA MET A 176 0.45 14.16 3.01
C MET A 176 0.90 15.62 2.91
N SER A 177 1.77 15.96 1.96
CA SER A 177 2.16 17.35 1.68
C SER A 177 1.03 18.16 1.05
N ASP A 178 0.19 17.54 0.21
CA ASP A 178 -1.01 18.18 -0.33
C ASP A 178 -2.10 18.37 0.73
N TRP A 179 -2.23 17.45 1.67
CA TRP A 179 -3.12 17.62 2.81
C TRP A 179 -2.65 18.70 3.78
N ASP A 180 -1.33 18.91 3.92
CA ASP A 180 -0.78 20.03 4.71
C ASP A 180 -1.23 21.40 4.19
N LYS A 181 -1.36 21.55 2.87
CA LYS A 181 -1.91 22.78 2.25
C LYS A 181 -3.36 23.06 2.65
N LYS A 182 -4.14 22.01 2.93
CA LYS A 182 -5.56 22.11 3.33
C LYS A 182 -5.74 22.22 4.84
N PHE A 183 -4.82 21.67 5.61
CA PHE A 183 -4.83 21.60 7.06
C PHE A 183 -3.45 21.99 7.62
N PRO A 184 -2.96 23.22 7.36
CA PRO A 184 -1.58 23.62 7.66
C PRO A 184 -1.25 23.60 9.17
N GLU A 185 -2.28 23.74 10.02
CA GLU A 185 -2.12 23.81 11.46
C GLU A 185 -1.60 22.50 12.08
N TYR A 186 -1.78 21.37 11.38
CA TYR A 186 -1.29 20.07 11.86
C TYR A 186 0.17 19.81 11.52
N GLY A 187 0.70 20.38 10.41
CA GLY A 187 2.08 20.16 9.97
C GLY A 187 2.31 18.79 9.32
N PHE A 188 1.34 18.28 8.58
CA PHE A 188 1.40 16.98 7.90
C PHE A 188 2.57 16.83 6.92
N ALA A 189 3.03 17.91 6.30
CA ALA A 189 4.18 17.90 5.41
C ALA A 189 5.48 17.49 6.13
N LYS A 190 5.60 17.79 7.44
CA LYS A 190 6.79 17.47 8.22
C LYS A 190 6.78 16.04 8.74
N HIS A 191 5.73 15.65 9.44
CA HIS A 191 5.67 14.37 10.15
C HIS A 191 4.82 13.32 9.42
N LYS A 192 4.27 13.63 8.25
CA LYS A 192 3.51 12.69 7.41
C LYS A 192 2.39 11.94 8.16
N GLY A 193 1.79 12.60 9.15
CA GLY A 193 0.71 12.04 9.98
C GLY A 193 1.17 11.18 11.15
N TYR A 194 2.47 10.95 11.36
CA TYR A 194 2.98 10.19 12.50
C TYR A 194 2.79 10.93 13.82
N GLY A 195 2.70 10.18 14.93
CA GLY A 195 2.46 10.67 16.29
C GLY A 195 3.70 11.35 16.90
N THR A 196 4.11 12.46 16.34
CA THR A 196 5.15 13.32 16.90
C THR A 196 4.56 14.22 17.98
N LYS A 197 5.41 14.78 18.86
CA LYS A 197 4.99 15.76 19.87
C LYS A 197 4.22 16.91 19.23
N ALA A 198 4.68 17.44 18.12
CA ALA A 198 4.02 18.53 17.38
C ALA A 198 2.62 18.14 16.90
N HIS A 199 2.44 16.91 16.43
CA HIS A 199 1.14 16.41 15.97
C HIS A 199 0.14 16.28 17.13
N TYR A 200 0.58 15.71 18.26
CA TYR A 200 -0.27 15.65 19.47
C TYR A 200 -0.65 17.05 19.98
N GLN A 201 0.28 17.99 20.03
CA GLN A 201 0.01 19.37 20.40
C GLN A 201 -1.00 20.07 19.47
N ALA A 202 -0.91 19.82 18.16
CA ALA A 202 -1.89 20.32 17.23
C ALA A 202 -3.28 19.72 17.49
N ILE A 203 -3.38 18.41 17.70
CA ILE A 203 -4.64 17.72 18.05
C ILE A 203 -5.25 18.30 19.34
N GLU A 204 -4.45 18.53 20.37
CA GLU A 204 -4.92 19.13 21.64
C GLU A 204 -5.48 20.54 21.41
N LYS A 205 -4.84 21.34 20.55
CA LYS A 205 -5.21 22.75 20.30
C LYS A 205 -6.44 22.90 19.40
N ILE A 206 -6.55 22.12 18.33
CA ILE A 206 -7.55 22.33 17.27
C ILE A 206 -8.41 21.11 16.99
N TRP A 207 -8.27 20.03 17.81
CA TRP A 207 -9.01 18.77 17.73
C TRP A 207 -8.65 17.94 16.48
N LEU A 208 -9.57 17.10 16.01
CA LEU A 208 -9.34 16.17 14.90
C LEU A 208 -9.88 16.71 13.58
N CYS A 209 -9.16 16.51 12.48
CA CYS A 209 -9.69 16.66 11.12
C CYS A 209 -10.10 15.29 10.54
N PRO A 210 -10.79 15.24 9.36
CA PRO A 210 -11.24 13.99 8.75
C PRO A 210 -10.15 12.99 8.40
N LEU A 211 -8.87 13.41 8.39
CA LEU A 211 -7.74 12.53 8.11
C LEU A 211 -7.30 11.70 9.31
N HIS A 212 -7.74 12.04 10.52
CA HIS A 212 -7.32 11.34 11.72
C HIS A 212 -7.98 9.97 11.85
N ARG A 213 -7.18 8.98 12.24
CA ARG A 213 -7.62 7.62 12.51
C ARG A 213 -8.08 7.54 13.96
N LYS A 214 -9.38 7.56 14.17
CA LYS A 214 -10.01 7.52 15.51
C LYS A 214 -9.55 6.31 16.31
N LEU A 215 -9.33 5.18 15.61
CA LEU A 215 -8.83 3.95 16.21
C LEU A 215 -7.55 4.13 17.03
N PHE A 216 -6.60 4.95 16.54
CA PHE A 216 -5.31 5.18 17.21
C PHE A 216 -5.38 6.30 18.26
N LEU A 217 -6.44 7.07 18.26
CA LEU A 217 -6.64 8.21 19.13
C LEU A 217 -7.68 7.95 20.23
N LYS A 218 -8.13 6.71 20.42
CA LYS A 218 -9.17 6.33 21.38
C LYS A 218 -8.97 6.92 22.77
N LYS A 219 -7.75 6.87 23.29
CA LYS A 219 -7.41 7.42 24.62
C LYS A 219 -7.58 8.94 24.70
N ILE A 220 -7.38 9.65 23.60
CA ILE A 220 -7.48 11.11 23.52
C ILE A 220 -8.93 11.54 23.39
N ILE A 221 -9.71 10.81 22.57
CA ILE A 221 -11.09 11.17 22.25
C ILE A 221 -12.13 10.52 23.18
N GLY A 222 -11.68 9.69 24.13
CA GLY A 222 -12.58 9.07 25.13
C GLY A 222 -13.53 8.01 24.56
N ILE A 223 -13.30 7.53 23.34
CA ILE A 223 -14.13 6.48 22.71
C ILE A 223 -13.52 5.11 22.99
N TYR A 224 -14.15 4.32 23.85
CA TYR A 224 -13.68 2.98 24.22
C TYR A 224 -14.40 1.84 23.50
N GLU A 225 -15.51 2.13 22.82
CA GLU A 225 -16.38 1.13 22.17
C GLU A 225 -16.23 1.09 20.64
N ILE A 226 -15.18 0.48 20.15
CA ILE A 226 -15.11 -0.07 18.81
C ILE A 226 -14.34 -1.39 18.90
N SER A 227 -15.06 -2.51 19.00
CA SER A 227 -14.46 -3.82 18.90
C SER A 227 -14.17 -4.15 17.44
N PRO A 228 -12.94 -4.59 17.11
CA PRO A 228 -12.60 -4.97 15.74
C PRO A 228 -13.21 -6.30 15.31
N PHE A 229 -13.78 -7.05 16.24
CA PHE A 229 -14.30 -8.40 16.00
C PHE A 229 -15.78 -8.47 15.63
N ASP A 230 -16.51 -7.35 15.72
CA ASP A 230 -17.94 -7.31 15.40
C ASP A 230 -18.24 -7.20 13.90
N ILE A 231 -17.23 -7.22 13.05
CA ILE A 231 -17.40 -7.01 11.62
C ILE A 231 -17.43 -8.33 10.87
N LYS A 232 -18.60 -8.93 10.86
CA LYS A 232 -19.00 -9.94 9.87
C LYS A 232 -19.48 -9.19 8.63
N ASN A 233 -18.61 -8.74 7.74
CA ASN A 233 -19.11 -8.42 6.40
C ASN A 233 -18.02 -8.17 5.33
N PRO A 234 -18.38 -8.43 4.05
CA PRO A 234 -17.48 -8.45 2.91
C PRO A 234 -17.02 -7.04 2.52
N LEU A 235 -16.03 -7.00 1.61
CA LEU A 235 -15.51 -5.80 0.96
C LEU A 235 -16.60 -4.80 0.58
N PRO A 236 -16.46 -3.51 0.93
CA PRO A 236 -17.36 -2.46 0.47
C PRO A 236 -17.30 -2.27 -1.04
#